data_698e1368b278e2a60912a8f79db81b46
#
_entry.id   698e1368b278e2a60912a8f79db81b46
#
_cell.length_a   1.000
_cell.length_b   1.000
_cell.length_c   1.000
_cell.angle_alpha   90.00
_cell.angle_beta   90.00
_cell.angle_gamma   90.00
#
_symmetry.space_group_name_H-M   'P 1'
#
loop_
_entity.id
_entity.type
_entity.pdbx_description
1 polymer ?
#
loop_
_entity_poly.entity_id
_entity_poly.type
_entity_poly.pdbx_seq_one_letter_code
_entity_poly.pdbx_strand_id
1 'polypeptide(L)'
;AVPYHKPDISLPADIVEEVLRIDGLDNIEIPGAITITPSVEEQYAAETYREKVASALVGLGFNEMLTNSITNAAWFSEEEQQGMVKMINSLSAELNILRSSLFETAMDVVARNCNYKNNNLRLFEFGKAYSMLGPGKYNETDQLCLVMTGNKQEDGWKQKSIPVDFFYLKAVLEKIFRLLGIDEGKPAPMAVNKLDKHLVYYNNGQPLAGIGEVKKNIL
;
A
#
# COMPACT_ATOMS: atom_id res chain seq x y z
N ALA A 1 -11.55 -4.68 50.59
CA ALA A 1 -10.49 -3.70 50.36
C ALA A 1 -9.22 -4.45 49.94
N VAL A 2 -8.60 -3.98 48.88
CA VAL A 2 -7.32 -4.56 48.40
C VAL A 2 -6.21 -4.17 49.40
N PRO A 3 -5.34 -5.13 49.80
CA PRO A 3 -4.23 -4.83 50.69
C PRO A 3 -3.23 -3.83 50.06
N TYR A 4 -2.64 -2.95 50.86
CA TYR A 4 -1.73 -1.91 50.41
C TYR A 4 -0.49 -2.42 49.64
N HIS A 5 -0.06 -3.64 49.91
CA HIS A 5 1.08 -4.28 49.23
C HIS A 5 0.73 -4.93 47.88
N LYS A 6 -0.51 -4.79 47.40
CA LYS A 6 -0.98 -5.25 46.09
C LYS A 6 -1.41 -4.05 45.21
N PRO A 7 -0.48 -3.21 44.75
CA PRO A 7 -0.79 -2.04 43.94
C PRO A 7 -1.26 -2.38 42.51
N ASP A 8 -1.03 -3.59 42.09
CA ASP A 8 -1.40 -4.18 40.80
C ASP A 8 -2.90 -4.49 40.66
N ILE A 9 -3.60 -4.66 41.81
CA ILE A 9 -5.03 -4.95 41.84
C ILE A 9 -5.83 -3.64 41.91
N SER A 10 -6.28 -3.14 40.78
CA SER A 10 -6.98 -1.86 40.68
C SER A 10 -8.39 -1.99 40.10
N LEU A 11 -8.66 -3.00 39.29
CA LEU A 11 -9.91 -3.22 38.60
C LEU A 11 -10.71 -4.39 39.20
N PRO A 12 -12.03 -4.44 39.02
CA PRO A 12 -12.83 -5.62 39.42
C PRO A 12 -12.35 -6.92 38.77
N ALA A 13 -11.84 -6.84 37.52
CA ALA A 13 -11.28 -7.99 36.80
C ALA A 13 -10.06 -8.61 37.52
N ASP A 14 -9.20 -7.78 38.12
CA ASP A 14 -8.01 -8.25 38.85
C ASP A 14 -8.42 -9.07 40.09
N ILE A 15 -9.51 -8.65 40.75
CA ILE A 15 -10.08 -9.41 41.89
C ILE A 15 -10.64 -10.74 41.44
N VAL A 16 -11.34 -10.76 40.30
CA VAL A 16 -11.85 -11.99 39.69
C VAL A 16 -10.70 -12.95 39.37
N GLU A 17 -9.60 -12.46 38.82
CA GLU A 17 -8.41 -13.25 38.54
C GLU A 17 -7.85 -13.89 39.82
N GLU A 18 -7.69 -13.12 40.90
CA GLU A 18 -7.18 -13.66 42.18
C GLU A 18 -8.14 -14.72 42.77
N VAL A 19 -9.44 -14.54 42.64
CA VAL A 19 -10.43 -15.55 43.06
C VAL A 19 -10.30 -16.82 42.24
N LEU A 20 -10.17 -16.70 40.90
CA LEU A 20 -10.03 -17.85 40.00
C LEU A 20 -8.73 -18.60 40.22
N ARG A 21 -7.64 -17.93 40.61
CA ARG A 21 -6.37 -18.57 40.94
C ARG A 21 -6.48 -19.47 42.17
N ILE A 22 -7.36 -19.15 43.12
CA ILE A 22 -7.62 -19.94 44.32
C ILE A 22 -8.63 -21.05 44.05
N ASP A 23 -9.69 -20.73 43.32
CA ASP A 23 -10.76 -21.70 42.98
C ASP A 23 -10.27 -22.75 41.97
N GLY A 24 -9.37 -22.38 41.08
CA GLY A 24 -8.83 -23.17 39.98
C GLY A 24 -9.55 -22.87 38.66
N LEU A 25 -8.72 -22.54 37.64
CA LEU A 25 -9.23 -22.23 36.29
C LEU A 25 -9.95 -23.42 35.65
N ASP A 26 -9.57 -24.65 36.03
CA ASP A 26 -10.21 -25.88 35.52
C ASP A 26 -11.65 -26.09 36.04
N ASN A 27 -12.04 -25.38 37.10
CA ASN A 27 -13.39 -25.43 37.65
C ASN A 27 -14.38 -24.52 36.90
N ILE A 28 -13.90 -23.71 35.95
CA ILE A 28 -14.77 -22.83 35.14
C ILE A 28 -15.50 -23.67 34.11
N GLU A 29 -16.82 -23.64 34.21
CA GLU A 29 -17.68 -24.28 33.21
C GLU A 29 -17.63 -23.52 31.90
N ILE A 30 -17.09 -24.15 30.84
CA ILE A 30 -17.02 -23.56 29.51
C ILE A 30 -18.39 -23.75 28.83
N PRO A 31 -19.13 -22.69 28.52
CA PRO A 31 -20.42 -22.83 27.86
C PRO A 31 -20.27 -23.49 26.49
N GLY A 32 -21.06 -24.50 26.21
CA GLY A 32 -21.04 -25.24 24.95
C GLY A 32 -21.54 -24.43 23.73
N ALA A 33 -22.18 -23.31 23.98
CA ALA A 33 -22.65 -22.39 22.93
C ALA A 33 -22.33 -20.94 23.30
N ILE A 34 -21.75 -20.21 22.37
CA ILE A 34 -21.50 -18.76 22.50
C ILE A 34 -22.48 -18.04 21.59
N THR A 35 -23.26 -17.12 22.17
CA THR A 35 -24.14 -16.25 21.38
C THR A 35 -23.35 -15.00 21.00
N ILE A 36 -23.11 -14.84 19.70
CA ILE A 36 -22.40 -13.69 19.14
C ILE A 36 -23.39 -12.90 18.29
N THR A 37 -23.49 -11.60 18.53
CA THR A 37 -24.14 -10.70 17.58
C THR A 37 -23.12 -10.34 16.52
N PRO A 38 -23.26 -10.75 15.25
CA PRO A 38 -22.31 -10.39 14.22
C PRO A 38 -22.30 -8.88 14.04
N SER A 39 -21.11 -8.28 14.00
CA SER A 39 -20.95 -6.90 13.56
C SER A 39 -21.17 -6.85 12.05
N VAL A 40 -22.18 -6.09 11.61
CA VAL A 40 -22.42 -5.83 10.19
C VAL A 40 -21.79 -4.46 9.89
N GLU A 41 -20.47 -4.42 9.80
CA GLU A 41 -19.77 -3.20 9.42
C GLU A 41 -19.47 -3.22 7.92
N GLU A 42 -19.86 -2.15 7.22
CA GLU A 42 -19.59 -1.96 5.79
C GLU A 42 -18.08 -1.81 5.47
N GLN A 43 -17.25 -1.56 6.48
CA GLN A 43 -15.80 -1.37 6.34
C GLN A 43 -15.07 -2.62 5.79
N TYR A 44 -15.62 -3.80 5.96
CA TYR A 44 -15.04 -5.04 5.42
C TYR A 44 -15.00 -5.10 3.89
N ALA A 45 -15.82 -4.31 3.20
CA ALA A 45 -15.82 -4.30 1.74
C ALA A 45 -14.48 -3.85 1.15
N ALA A 46 -13.88 -2.79 1.70
CA ALA A 46 -12.60 -2.25 1.23
C ALA A 46 -11.46 -3.27 1.41
N GLU A 47 -11.38 -3.90 2.59
CA GLU A 47 -10.36 -4.93 2.87
C GLU A 47 -10.56 -6.17 1.98
N THR A 48 -11.81 -6.58 1.76
CA THR A 48 -12.12 -7.70 0.85
C THR A 48 -11.66 -7.43 -0.58
N TYR A 49 -11.86 -6.21 -1.09
CA TYR A 49 -11.37 -5.83 -2.41
C TYR A 49 -9.84 -5.77 -2.46
N ARG A 50 -9.20 -5.25 -1.42
CA ARG A 50 -7.75 -5.20 -1.30
C ARG A 50 -7.15 -6.61 -1.34
N GLU A 51 -7.65 -7.53 -0.52
CA GLU A 51 -7.22 -8.93 -0.49
C GLU A 51 -7.43 -9.65 -1.84
N LYS A 52 -8.56 -9.38 -2.49
CA LYS A 52 -8.86 -9.94 -3.80
C LYS A 52 -7.86 -9.49 -4.87
N VAL A 53 -7.51 -8.20 -4.87
CA VAL A 53 -6.51 -7.63 -5.79
C VAL A 53 -5.11 -8.12 -5.44
N ALA A 54 -4.72 -8.15 -4.17
CA ALA A 54 -3.43 -8.65 -3.70
C ALA A 54 -3.22 -10.11 -4.13
N SER A 55 -4.21 -10.98 -3.87
CA SER A 55 -4.16 -12.40 -4.27
C SER A 55 -4.01 -12.56 -5.79
N ALA A 56 -4.71 -11.75 -6.58
CA ALA A 56 -4.59 -11.77 -8.04
C ALA A 56 -3.20 -11.33 -8.51
N LEU A 57 -2.61 -10.29 -7.89
CA LEU A 57 -1.28 -9.80 -8.20
C LEU A 57 -0.20 -10.82 -7.83
N VAL A 58 -0.29 -11.42 -6.65
CA VAL A 58 0.61 -12.52 -6.22
C VAL A 58 0.53 -13.69 -7.21
N GLY A 59 -0.67 -14.06 -7.64
CA GLY A 59 -0.87 -15.09 -8.68
C GLY A 59 -0.27 -14.73 -10.06
N LEU A 60 -0.01 -13.44 -10.32
CA LEU A 60 0.70 -12.94 -11.51
C LEU A 60 2.21 -12.80 -11.29
N GLY A 61 2.71 -13.18 -10.12
CA GLY A 61 4.13 -13.13 -9.74
C GLY A 61 4.61 -11.77 -9.25
N PHE A 62 3.71 -10.91 -8.77
CA PHE A 62 4.08 -9.69 -8.07
C PHE A 62 4.38 -9.99 -6.60
N ASN A 63 5.31 -9.23 -6.03
CA ASN A 63 5.60 -9.21 -4.60
C ASN A 63 5.08 -7.90 -4.01
N GLU A 64 4.44 -8.00 -2.85
CA GLU A 64 4.04 -6.82 -2.11
C GLU A 64 5.27 -6.15 -1.49
N MET A 65 5.32 -4.83 -1.57
CA MET A 65 6.30 -4.00 -0.87
C MET A 65 5.59 -3.06 0.08
N LEU A 66 6.30 -2.63 1.10
CA LEU A 66 5.84 -1.63 2.06
C LEU A 66 6.92 -0.57 2.19
N THR A 67 6.60 0.66 1.79
CA THR A 67 7.51 1.79 1.87
C THR A 67 7.06 2.81 2.90
N ASN A 68 7.99 3.65 3.36
CA ASN A 68 7.68 4.69 4.35
C ASN A 68 6.84 5.81 3.72
N SER A 69 5.82 6.26 4.45
CA SER A 69 5.01 7.42 4.06
C SER A 69 5.76 8.74 4.19
N ILE A 70 6.79 8.81 5.05
CA ILE A 70 7.67 9.95 5.17
C ILE A 70 8.85 9.74 4.23
N THR A 71 9.13 10.74 3.40
CA THR A 71 10.11 10.66 2.32
C THR A 71 10.99 11.92 2.26
N ASN A 72 11.90 11.97 1.28
CA ASN A 72 12.85 13.05 1.12
C ASN A 72 12.29 14.15 0.21
N ALA A 73 12.22 15.39 0.73
CA ALA A 73 11.79 16.55 -0.05
C ALA A 73 12.71 16.85 -1.26
N ALA A 74 13.98 16.43 -1.22
CA ALA A 74 14.92 16.64 -2.32
C ALA A 74 14.56 15.86 -3.61
N TRP A 75 13.67 14.88 -3.53
CA TRP A 75 13.17 14.15 -4.72
C TRP A 75 12.12 14.92 -5.53
N PHE A 76 11.64 16.03 -4.99
CA PHE A 76 10.56 16.84 -5.57
C PHE A 76 11.05 18.24 -5.90
N SER A 77 10.58 18.79 -7.01
CA SER A 77 10.80 20.19 -7.34
C SER A 77 10.15 21.14 -6.31
N GLU A 78 10.60 22.37 -6.24
CA GLU A 78 10.00 23.38 -5.36
C GLU A 78 8.50 23.60 -5.63
N GLU A 79 8.09 23.47 -6.90
CA GLU A 79 6.69 23.58 -7.32
C GLU A 79 5.86 22.38 -6.78
N GLU A 80 6.37 21.16 -6.91
CA GLU A 80 5.72 19.97 -6.38
C GLU A 80 5.57 20.02 -4.87
N GLN A 81 6.58 20.58 -4.17
CA GLN A 81 6.56 20.69 -2.70
C GLN A 81 5.51 21.67 -2.14
N GLN A 82 4.96 22.59 -2.95
CA GLN A 82 3.98 23.58 -2.47
C GLN A 82 2.68 22.95 -1.96
N GLY A 83 2.27 21.82 -2.55
CA GLY A 83 1.06 21.08 -2.14
C GLY A 83 1.33 19.91 -1.20
N MET A 84 2.57 19.73 -0.73
CA MET A 84 2.96 18.58 0.09
C MET A 84 2.95 18.92 1.59
N VAL A 85 2.75 17.90 2.42
CA VAL A 85 2.73 18.01 3.88
C VAL A 85 4.15 17.91 4.42
N LYS A 86 4.70 19.01 4.91
CA LYS A 86 6.05 19.07 5.52
C LYS A 86 5.98 18.75 7.00
N MET A 87 6.96 17.98 7.48
CA MET A 87 7.10 17.63 8.88
C MET A 87 7.68 18.83 9.65
N ILE A 88 7.08 19.18 10.80
CA ILE A 88 7.58 20.24 11.68
C ILE A 88 8.85 19.76 12.39
N ASN A 89 8.83 18.53 12.89
CA ASN A 89 9.95 17.91 13.60
C ASN A 89 10.36 16.64 12.83
N SER A 90 11.18 16.80 11.78
CA SER A 90 11.67 15.67 11.00
C SER A 90 12.68 14.84 11.79
N LEU A 91 12.59 13.51 11.65
CA LEU A 91 13.54 12.57 12.29
C LEU A 91 14.95 12.68 11.69
N SER A 92 15.06 13.04 10.41
CA SER A 92 16.31 13.28 9.69
C SER A 92 16.07 14.25 8.53
N ALA A 93 17.14 14.74 7.92
CA ALA A 93 17.06 15.57 6.73
C ALA A 93 16.44 14.84 5.53
N GLU A 94 16.50 13.52 5.53
CA GLU A 94 15.98 12.66 4.45
C GLU A 94 14.53 12.21 4.65
N LEU A 95 13.97 12.40 5.87
CA LEU A 95 12.60 12.02 6.24
C LEU A 95 11.84 13.23 6.74
N ASN A 96 11.49 14.14 5.84
CA ASN A 96 11.01 15.47 6.19
C ASN A 96 9.70 15.90 5.53
N ILE A 97 9.13 15.06 4.64
CA ILE A 97 7.89 15.35 3.92
C ILE A 97 7.06 14.08 3.77
N LEU A 98 5.72 14.21 3.80
CA LEU A 98 4.84 13.09 3.46
C LEU A 98 4.72 12.94 1.94
N ARG A 99 4.78 11.71 1.45
CA ARG A 99 4.70 11.39 0.03
C ARG A 99 3.37 11.85 -0.59
N SER A 100 3.43 12.52 -1.74
CA SER A 100 2.26 12.89 -2.53
C SER A 100 1.81 11.80 -3.50
N SER A 101 2.67 10.81 -3.73
CA SER A 101 2.39 9.61 -4.51
C SER A 101 3.23 8.44 -4.02
N LEU A 102 2.91 7.23 -4.47
CA LEU A 102 3.72 6.03 -4.22
C LEU A 102 4.87 5.88 -5.24
N PHE A 103 4.94 6.76 -6.25
CA PHE A 103 5.87 6.61 -7.36
C PHE A 103 7.33 6.74 -6.93
N GLU A 104 7.69 7.79 -6.20
CA GLU A 104 9.06 8.09 -5.80
C GLU A 104 9.63 7.01 -4.87
N THR A 105 8.84 6.58 -3.89
CA THR A 105 9.24 5.52 -2.97
C THR A 105 9.39 4.17 -3.69
N ALA A 106 8.54 3.90 -4.68
CA ALA A 106 8.66 2.71 -5.52
C ALA A 106 9.93 2.76 -6.39
N MET A 107 10.29 3.93 -6.93
CA MET A 107 11.54 4.09 -7.71
C MET A 107 12.77 3.89 -6.84
N ASP A 108 12.80 4.37 -5.61
CA ASP A 108 13.89 4.11 -4.66
C ASP A 108 14.07 2.60 -4.40
N VAL A 109 12.96 1.87 -4.20
CA VAL A 109 13.01 0.41 -4.04
C VAL A 109 13.56 -0.27 -5.29
N VAL A 110 13.14 0.15 -6.49
CA VAL A 110 13.65 -0.39 -7.76
C VAL A 110 15.15 -0.11 -7.90
N ALA A 111 15.58 1.14 -7.70
CA ALA A 111 16.99 1.53 -7.80
C ALA A 111 17.86 0.72 -6.83
N ARG A 112 17.41 0.57 -5.58
CA ARG A 112 18.13 -0.26 -4.59
C ARG A 112 18.27 -1.71 -5.04
N ASN A 113 17.20 -2.33 -5.53
CA ASN A 113 17.23 -3.71 -6.01
C ASN A 113 18.16 -3.86 -7.23
N CYS A 114 18.10 -2.92 -8.18
CA CYS A 114 18.98 -2.92 -9.35
C CYS A 114 20.46 -2.80 -8.96
N ASN A 115 20.79 -2.00 -7.94
CA ASN A 115 22.14 -1.91 -7.39
C ASN A 115 22.64 -3.26 -6.81
N TYR A 116 21.73 -4.08 -6.30
CA TYR A 116 22.02 -5.46 -5.89
C TYR A 116 21.91 -6.48 -7.02
N LYS A 117 21.82 -6.02 -8.29
CA LYS A 117 21.67 -6.86 -9.49
C LYS A 117 20.37 -7.68 -9.56
N ASN A 118 19.38 -7.31 -8.77
CA ASN A 118 18.03 -7.87 -8.84
C ASN A 118 17.19 -7.01 -9.79
N ASN A 119 17.25 -7.30 -11.07
CA ASN A 119 16.67 -6.47 -12.13
C ASN A 119 15.26 -6.90 -12.56
N ASN A 120 14.86 -8.14 -12.28
CA ASN A 120 13.58 -8.69 -12.71
C ASN A 120 12.53 -8.54 -11.59
N LEU A 121 11.93 -7.36 -11.53
CA LEU A 121 11.01 -7.01 -10.44
C LEU A 121 9.58 -6.89 -10.92
N ARG A 122 8.65 -7.36 -10.10
CA ARG A 122 7.21 -7.10 -10.17
C ARG A 122 6.76 -6.80 -8.76
N LEU A 123 6.51 -5.54 -8.50
CA LEU A 123 6.22 -5.05 -7.16
C LEU A 123 4.88 -4.34 -7.13
N PHE A 124 4.17 -4.45 -6.01
CA PHE A 124 2.97 -3.66 -5.76
C PHE A 124 2.94 -3.17 -4.32
N GLU A 125 2.27 -2.06 -4.10
CA GLU A 125 2.05 -1.47 -2.78
C GLU A 125 0.66 -0.88 -2.71
N PHE A 126 -0.10 -1.24 -1.68
CA PHE A 126 -1.24 -0.47 -1.23
C PHE A 126 -0.77 0.53 -0.18
N GLY A 127 -0.96 1.80 -0.44
CA GLY A 127 -0.48 2.84 0.45
C GLY A 127 -1.30 4.11 0.34
N LYS A 128 -1.01 5.05 1.23
CA LYS A 128 -1.64 6.37 1.22
C LYS A 128 -0.70 7.43 0.64
N ALA A 129 -1.28 8.32 -0.15
CA ALA A 129 -0.69 9.57 -0.60
C ALA A 129 -1.32 10.73 0.16
N TYR A 130 -0.55 11.78 0.39
CA TYR A 130 -0.94 12.90 1.23
C TYR A 130 -0.82 14.22 0.48
N SER A 131 -1.78 15.11 0.66
CA SER A 131 -1.73 16.46 0.10
C SER A 131 -2.28 17.49 1.08
N MET A 132 -1.80 18.72 0.96
CA MET A 132 -2.26 19.84 1.73
C MET A 132 -3.25 20.67 0.91
N LEU A 133 -4.49 20.78 1.40
CA LEU A 133 -5.55 21.58 0.78
C LEU A 133 -5.57 23.01 1.28
N GLY A 134 -4.82 23.31 2.34
CA GLY A 134 -4.71 24.62 2.99
C GLY A 134 -4.20 24.47 4.42
N PRO A 135 -3.97 25.57 5.14
CA PRO A 135 -3.48 25.54 6.52
C PRO A 135 -4.39 24.68 7.42
N GLY A 136 -3.83 23.61 7.98
CA GLY A 136 -4.53 22.69 8.86
C GLY A 136 -5.53 21.75 8.16
N LYS A 137 -5.60 21.74 6.82
CA LYS A 137 -6.47 20.87 6.04
C LYS A 137 -5.63 19.94 5.19
N TYR A 138 -5.73 18.66 5.47
CA TYR A 138 -4.99 17.59 4.80
C TYR A 138 -5.94 16.63 4.12
N ASN A 139 -5.48 16.04 3.04
CA ASN A 139 -6.19 14.98 2.34
C ASN A 139 -5.33 13.73 2.30
N GLU A 140 -5.95 12.57 2.54
CA GLU A 140 -5.34 11.25 2.40
C GLU A 140 -6.08 10.49 1.31
N THR A 141 -5.34 9.89 0.40
CA THR A 141 -5.90 9.11 -0.70
C THR A 141 -5.27 7.73 -0.72
N ASP A 142 -6.09 6.69 -0.67
CA ASP A 142 -5.62 5.33 -0.85
C ASP A 142 -5.23 5.09 -2.31
N GLN A 143 -4.06 4.51 -2.53
CA GLN A 143 -3.51 4.24 -3.85
C GLN A 143 -2.97 2.82 -3.94
N LEU A 144 -3.02 2.26 -5.14
CA LEU A 144 -2.29 1.06 -5.54
C LEU A 144 -1.20 1.46 -6.53
N CYS A 145 0.04 1.16 -6.21
CA CYS A 145 1.17 1.30 -7.12
C CYS A 145 1.60 -0.06 -7.64
N LEU A 146 1.85 -0.14 -8.94
CA LEU A 146 2.42 -1.31 -9.62
C LEU A 146 3.69 -0.91 -10.34
N VAL A 147 4.77 -1.65 -10.14
CA VAL A 147 6.04 -1.42 -10.82
C VAL A 147 6.59 -2.72 -11.36
N MET A 148 7.10 -2.63 -12.59
CA MET A 148 7.76 -3.76 -13.26
C MET A 148 9.06 -3.31 -13.91
N THR A 149 10.08 -4.16 -13.84
CA THR A 149 11.36 -3.95 -14.55
C THR A 149 11.98 -5.29 -14.94
N GLY A 150 12.93 -5.25 -15.87
CA GLY A 150 13.67 -6.41 -16.34
C GLY A 150 12.87 -7.31 -17.26
N ASN A 151 12.90 -8.61 -17.02
CA ASN A 151 12.31 -9.61 -17.88
C ASN A 151 10.99 -10.15 -17.31
N LYS A 152 10.01 -10.26 -18.19
CA LYS A 152 8.77 -11.01 -17.96
C LYS A 152 9.05 -12.50 -17.76
N GLN A 153 10.06 -12.99 -18.47
CA GLN A 153 10.53 -14.35 -18.45
C GLN A 153 12.04 -14.37 -18.55
N GLU A 154 12.69 -15.13 -17.68
CA GLU A 154 14.13 -15.32 -17.69
C GLU A 154 14.59 -16.31 -18.77
N ASP A 155 15.87 -16.26 -19.12
CA ASP A 155 16.47 -17.23 -20.01
C ASP A 155 16.39 -18.63 -19.42
N GLY A 156 15.95 -19.57 -20.25
CA GLY A 156 15.86 -20.97 -19.89
C GLY A 156 16.27 -21.86 -21.07
N TRP A 157 16.40 -23.14 -20.80
CA TRP A 157 16.78 -24.13 -21.83
C TRP A 157 15.74 -24.22 -22.98
N LYS A 158 14.50 -23.83 -22.74
CA LYS A 158 13.40 -23.93 -23.70
C LYS A 158 13.18 -22.65 -24.49
N GLN A 159 13.49 -21.49 -23.92
CA GLN A 159 13.19 -20.18 -24.53
C GLN A 159 14.08 -19.07 -23.98
N LYS A 160 14.26 -18.05 -24.80
CA LYS A 160 15.00 -16.83 -24.43
C LYS A 160 14.19 -15.92 -23.52
N SER A 161 14.88 -15.06 -22.78
CA SER A 161 14.27 -14.02 -21.97
C SER A 161 13.37 -13.10 -22.80
N ILE A 162 12.26 -12.70 -22.20
CA ILE A 162 11.32 -11.75 -22.80
C ILE A 162 11.25 -10.55 -21.84
N PRO A 163 11.61 -9.34 -22.28
CA PRO A 163 11.51 -8.16 -21.43
C PRO A 163 10.06 -7.82 -21.10
N VAL A 164 9.85 -7.16 -19.97
CA VAL A 164 8.58 -6.51 -19.66
C VAL A 164 8.37 -5.33 -20.60
N ASP A 165 7.13 -5.05 -20.95
CA ASP A 165 6.73 -3.93 -21.77
C ASP A 165 5.49 -3.22 -21.22
N PHE A 166 5.20 -2.07 -21.80
CA PHE A 166 4.01 -1.28 -21.48
C PHE A 166 2.71 -2.09 -21.60
N PHE A 167 2.59 -2.92 -22.62
CA PHE A 167 1.35 -3.68 -22.88
C PHE A 167 1.13 -4.78 -21.85
N TYR A 168 2.21 -5.36 -21.31
CA TYR A 168 2.08 -6.34 -20.24
C TYR A 168 1.53 -5.72 -18.96
N LEU A 169 2.06 -4.55 -18.54
CA LEU A 169 1.52 -3.84 -17.38
C LEU A 169 0.09 -3.37 -17.62
N LYS A 170 -0.22 -2.92 -18.84
CA LYS A 170 -1.58 -2.56 -19.25
C LYS A 170 -2.55 -3.74 -19.09
N ALA A 171 -2.17 -4.93 -19.53
CA ALA A 171 -2.98 -6.13 -19.38
C ALA A 171 -3.20 -6.53 -17.91
N VAL A 172 -2.21 -6.31 -17.03
CA VAL A 172 -2.36 -6.52 -15.58
C VAL A 172 -3.39 -5.54 -15.01
N LEU A 173 -3.29 -4.26 -15.36
CA LEU A 173 -4.24 -3.23 -14.90
C LEU A 173 -5.68 -3.54 -15.36
N GLU A 174 -5.87 -3.87 -16.64
CA GLU A 174 -7.18 -4.24 -17.20
C GLU A 174 -7.76 -5.51 -16.52
N LYS A 175 -6.89 -6.44 -16.13
CA LYS A 175 -7.32 -7.61 -15.34
C LYS A 175 -7.82 -7.21 -13.96
N ILE A 176 -7.18 -6.24 -13.30
CA ILE A 176 -7.65 -5.70 -12.01
C ILE A 176 -9.02 -5.02 -12.20
N PHE A 177 -9.20 -4.20 -13.22
CA PHE A 177 -10.49 -3.55 -13.50
C PHE A 177 -11.62 -4.58 -13.68
N ARG A 178 -11.38 -5.60 -14.49
CA ARG A 178 -12.34 -6.71 -14.67
C ARG A 178 -12.64 -7.46 -13.38
N LEU A 179 -11.62 -7.69 -12.54
CA LEU A 179 -11.76 -8.35 -11.24
C LEU A 179 -12.65 -7.56 -10.27
N LEU A 180 -12.59 -6.24 -10.36
CA LEU A 180 -13.36 -5.31 -9.52
C LEU A 180 -14.70 -4.91 -10.13
N GLY A 181 -14.98 -5.33 -11.37
CA GLY A 181 -16.19 -4.93 -12.10
C GLY A 181 -16.20 -3.45 -12.51
N ILE A 182 -15.02 -2.85 -12.66
CA ILE A 182 -14.86 -1.46 -13.06
C ILE A 182 -14.88 -1.38 -14.59
N ASP A 183 -15.73 -0.49 -15.11
CA ASP A 183 -15.68 -0.15 -16.54
C ASP A 183 -14.45 0.73 -16.80
N GLU A 184 -13.50 0.19 -17.55
CA GLU A 184 -12.22 0.83 -17.83
C GLU A 184 -12.33 2.01 -18.81
N GLY A 185 -13.43 2.16 -19.53
CA GLY A 185 -13.60 3.19 -20.54
C GLY A 185 -12.46 3.19 -21.57
N LYS A 186 -12.31 4.30 -22.30
CA LYS A 186 -11.18 4.50 -23.23
C LYS A 186 -10.09 5.32 -22.53
N PRO A 187 -8.87 4.79 -22.38
CA PRO A 187 -7.78 5.57 -21.83
C PRO A 187 -7.39 6.72 -22.77
N ALA A 188 -7.01 7.85 -22.20
CA ALA A 188 -6.53 9.01 -22.93
C ALA A 188 -5.02 9.23 -22.67
N PRO A 189 -4.24 9.63 -23.69
CA PRO A 189 -2.86 10.02 -23.48
C PRO A 189 -2.79 11.29 -22.64
N MET A 190 -1.86 11.32 -21.70
CA MET A 190 -1.58 12.49 -20.87
C MET A 190 -0.08 12.68 -20.74
N ALA A 191 0.41 13.89 -20.89
CA ALA A 191 1.82 14.20 -20.67
C ALA A 191 2.11 14.30 -19.17
N VAL A 192 3.11 13.53 -18.71
CA VAL A 192 3.62 13.59 -17.34
C VAL A 192 5.14 13.69 -17.39
N ASN A 193 5.72 14.58 -16.60
CA ASN A 193 7.15 14.87 -16.67
C ASN A 193 8.04 13.65 -16.43
N LYS A 194 7.59 12.71 -15.60
CA LYS A 194 8.38 11.53 -15.15
C LYS A 194 8.16 10.28 -16.01
N LEU A 195 7.14 10.29 -16.90
CA LEU A 195 6.73 9.12 -17.67
C LEU A 195 6.74 9.40 -19.19
N ASP A 196 7.11 8.37 -19.93
CA ASP A 196 6.87 8.27 -21.38
C ASP A 196 5.64 7.38 -21.64
N LYS A 197 5.02 7.52 -22.81
CA LYS A 197 3.85 6.71 -23.21
C LYS A 197 2.76 6.62 -22.14
N HIS A 198 2.48 7.72 -21.47
CA HIS A 198 1.53 7.74 -20.38
C HIS A 198 0.09 7.73 -20.85
N LEU A 199 -0.73 6.81 -20.32
CA LEU A 199 -2.17 6.72 -20.50
C LEU A 199 -2.88 6.86 -19.17
N VAL A 200 -3.98 7.58 -19.15
CA VAL A 200 -4.85 7.73 -17.98
C VAL A 200 -6.22 7.13 -18.28
N TYR A 201 -6.69 6.31 -17.37
CA TYR A 201 -8.04 5.76 -17.34
C TYR A 201 -8.92 6.66 -16.47
N TYR A 202 -10.14 6.88 -16.91
CA TYR A 202 -11.12 7.72 -16.23
C TYR A 202 -12.35 6.92 -15.86
N ASN A 203 -12.88 7.17 -14.67
CA ASN A 203 -14.18 6.67 -14.24
C ASN A 203 -15.06 7.88 -13.88
N ASN A 204 -16.21 8.01 -14.53
CA ASN A 204 -17.13 9.16 -14.35
C ASN A 204 -16.44 10.53 -14.47
N GLY A 205 -15.49 10.66 -15.40
CA GLY A 205 -14.74 11.90 -15.63
C GLY A 205 -13.62 12.20 -14.63
N GLN A 206 -13.43 11.35 -13.62
CA GLN A 206 -12.33 11.45 -12.66
C GLN A 206 -11.20 10.49 -13.05
N PRO A 207 -9.93 10.89 -12.91
CA PRO A 207 -8.79 10.02 -13.16
C PRO A 207 -8.81 8.85 -12.16
N LEU A 208 -8.81 7.62 -12.68
CA LEU A 208 -8.83 6.39 -11.89
C LEU A 208 -7.45 5.76 -11.77
N ALA A 209 -6.74 5.63 -12.89
CA ALA A 209 -5.41 5.04 -12.93
C ALA A 209 -4.57 5.63 -14.04
N GLY A 210 -3.26 5.74 -13.79
CA GLY A 210 -2.26 6.13 -14.78
C GLY A 210 -1.26 5.01 -15.02
N ILE A 211 -0.84 4.82 -16.27
CA ILE A 211 0.17 3.83 -16.65
C ILE A 211 1.15 4.47 -17.62
N GLY A 212 2.45 4.20 -17.46
CA GLY A 212 3.49 4.75 -18.33
C GLY A 212 4.82 4.05 -18.19
N GLU A 213 5.73 4.36 -19.10
CA GLU A 213 7.13 3.96 -19.02
C GLU A 213 7.92 5.05 -18.29
N VAL A 214 8.72 4.68 -17.30
CA VAL A 214 9.59 5.62 -16.57
C VAL A 214 10.70 6.10 -17.49
N LYS A 215 10.93 7.42 -17.53
CA LYS A 215 12.01 8.00 -18.31
C LYS A 215 13.36 7.55 -17.79
N LYS A 216 14.30 7.26 -18.70
CA LYS A 216 15.64 6.75 -18.37
C LYS A 216 16.49 7.64 -17.46
N ASN A 217 16.16 8.92 -17.39
CA ASN A 217 16.89 9.89 -16.55
C ASN A 217 16.36 9.99 -15.11
N ILE A 218 15.39 9.16 -14.73
CA ILE A 218 14.78 9.16 -13.38
C ILE A 218 15.35 8.01 -12.51
N LEU A 219 15.85 6.97 -13.14
CA LEU A 219 16.56 5.86 -12.50
C LEU A 219 18.08 6.07 -12.60
#